data_77108bcbcad0da208bf8a2a7cf17cd42
#
_entry.id   77108bcbcad0da208bf8a2a7cf17cd42
#
_cell.length_a   1.000
_cell.length_b   1.000
_cell.length_c   1.000
_cell.angle_alpha   90.00
_cell.angle_beta   90.00
_cell.angle_gamma   90.00
#
_symmetry.space_group_name_H-M   'P 1'
#
loop_
_entity.id
_entity.type
_entity.pdbx_description
1 polymer ?
#
loop_
_entity_poly.entity_id
_entity_poly.type
_entity_poly.pdbx_seq_one_letter_code
_entity_poly.pdbx_strand_id
1 'polypeptide(L)'
;MDAFQTLADRTRRQIVETLRSGEQQVNDIVDALDIHQSGVSRHLRLLLEAGFVQVRPDGQHRLYSLRPEPFRELEAWITSYQRLWDARLDRFGEALERRRSANIKIHHKEKKRDD
;
A
#
# COMPACT_ATOMS: atom_id res chain seq x y z
N MET A 1 14.38 9.55 7.88
CA MET A 1 13.61 8.29 7.68
C MET A 1 13.16 8.21 6.24
N ASP A 2 13.27 7.04 5.63
CA ASP A 2 12.67 6.80 4.32
C ASP A 2 11.16 6.50 4.44
N ALA A 3 10.50 6.29 3.31
CA ALA A 3 9.05 6.03 3.30
C ALA A 3 8.69 4.76 4.08
N PHE A 4 9.49 3.72 3.99
CA PHE A 4 9.23 2.45 4.68
C PHE A 4 9.37 2.59 6.19
N GLN A 5 10.43 3.24 6.64
CA GLN A 5 10.67 3.50 8.05
C GLN A 5 9.56 4.36 8.65
N THR A 6 9.11 5.35 7.91
CA THR A 6 8.04 6.24 8.34
C THR A 6 6.75 5.45 8.57
N LEU A 7 6.39 4.55 7.68
CA LEU A 7 5.18 3.74 7.79
C LEU A 7 5.35 2.48 8.64
N ALA A 8 6.54 2.19 9.14
CA ALA A 8 6.76 1.07 10.05
C ALA A 8 6.10 1.29 11.42
N ASP A 9 5.90 2.54 11.82
CA ASP A 9 5.24 2.87 13.07
C ASP A 9 3.71 2.85 12.89
N ARG A 10 3.04 2.12 13.77
CA ARG A 10 1.57 1.95 13.72
C ARG A 10 0.85 3.28 13.87
N THR A 11 1.27 4.14 14.80
CA THR A 11 0.63 5.42 15.05
C THR A 11 0.73 6.34 13.84
N ARG A 12 1.91 6.39 13.19
CA ARG A 12 2.06 7.19 11.96
C ARG A 12 1.17 6.68 10.84
N ARG A 13 1.06 5.35 10.68
CA ARG A 13 0.11 4.79 9.69
C ARG A 13 -1.32 5.17 10.00
N GLN A 14 -1.72 5.16 11.27
CA GLN A 14 -3.07 5.55 11.68
C GLN A 14 -3.35 7.03 11.37
N ILE A 15 -2.36 7.90 11.56
CA ILE A 15 -2.47 9.32 11.21
C ILE A 15 -2.65 9.46 9.69
N VAL A 16 -1.83 8.77 8.90
CA VAL A 16 -1.95 8.77 7.43
C VAL A 16 -3.34 8.30 7.00
N GLU A 17 -3.86 7.23 7.61
CA GLU A 17 -5.21 6.73 7.33
C GLU A 17 -6.27 7.77 7.65
N THR A 18 -6.13 8.48 8.77
CA THR A 18 -7.07 9.53 9.16
C THR A 18 -7.09 10.69 8.16
N LEU A 19 -5.95 11.00 7.56
CA LEU A 19 -5.82 12.08 6.59
C LEU A 19 -6.30 11.71 5.17
N ARG A 20 -6.69 10.47 4.93
CA ARG A 20 -7.22 10.06 3.62
C ARG A 20 -8.48 10.81 3.22
N SER A 21 -9.28 11.22 4.18
CA SER A 21 -10.54 11.95 3.93
C SER A 21 -10.33 13.44 3.66
N GLY A 22 -9.13 13.96 3.81
CA GLY A 22 -8.83 15.37 3.56
C GLY A 22 -8.06 16.03 4.68
N GLU A 23 -7.91 17.34 4.59
CA GLU A 23 -7.18 18.13 5.57
C GLU A 23 -7.83 18.05 6.96
N GLN A 24 -7.00 17.97 8.00
CA GLN A 24 -7.46 17.93 9.39
C GLN A 24 -6.53 18.69 10.31
N GLN A 25 -7.11 19.20 11.39
CA GLN A 25 -6.39 19.81 12.50
C GLN A 25 -5.86 18.73 13.44
N VAL A 26 -4.87 19.08 14.26
CA VAL A 26 -4.31 18.15 15.26
C VAL A 26 -5.41 17.60 16.17
N ASN A 27 -6.33 18.45 16.63
CA ASN A 27 -7.40 18.02 17.54
C ASN A 27 -8.34 16.99 16.90
N ASP A 28 -8.62 17.12 15.61
CA ASP A 28 -9.45 16.15 14.88
C ASP A 28 -8.76 14.78 14.84
N ILE A 29 -7.45 14.78 14.64
CA ILE A 29 -6.64 13.54 14.61
C ILE A 29 -6.61 12.92 16.01
N VAL A 30 -6.40 13.73 17.04
CA VAL A 30 -6.41 13.27 18.43
C VAL A 30 -7.73 12.59 18.76
N ASP A 31 -8.84 13.22 18.40
CA ASP A 31 -10.18 12.69 18.66
C ASP A 31 -10.43 11.39 17.92
N ALA A 32 -9.96 11.30 16.65
CA ALA A 32 -10.16 10.13 15.82
C ALA A 32 -9.35 8.91 16.31
N LEU A 33 -8.15 9.14 16.87
CA LEU A 33 -7.22 8.06 17.22
C LEU A 33 -7.18 7.75 18.71
N ASP A 34 -7.80 8.57 19.54
CA ASP A 34 -7.75 8.45 21.00
C ASP A 34 -6.32 8.36 21.53
N ILE A 35 -5.44 9.20 20.98
CA ILE A 35 -4.03 9.30 21.34
C ILE A 35 -3.78 10.69 21.91
N HIS A 36 -2.88 10.79 22.89
CA HIS A 36 -2.55 12.06 23.51
C HIS A 36 -2.03 13.06 22.47
N GLN A 37 -2.43 14.33 22.61
CA GLN A 37 -2.08 15.41 21.69
C GLN A 37 -0.57 15.53 21.45
N SER A 38 0.24 15.40 22.51
CA SER A 38 1.70 15.49 22.40
C SER A 38 2.27 14.37 21.52
N GLY A 39 1.70 13.18 21.60
CA GLY A 39 2.08 12.04 20.77
C GLY A 39 1.73 12.27 19.29
N VAL A 40 0.52 12.76 19.02
CA VAL A 40 0.08 13.09 17.66
C VAL A 40 0.97 14.18 17.07
N SER A 41 1.22 15.25 17.82
CA SER A 41 2.07 16.37 17.36
C SER A 41 3.49 15.91 17.03
N ARG A 42 4.05 15.03 17.84
CA ARG A 42 5.40 14.47 17.59
C ARG A 42 5.42 13.63 16.31
N HIS A 43 4.45 12.76 16.12
CA HIS A 43 4.37 11.94 14.93
C HIS A 43 4.09 12.76 13.66
N LEU A 44 3.27 13.81 13.77
CA LEU A 44 3.04 14.74 12.66
C LEU A 44 4.32 15.46 12.24
N ARG A 45 5.14 15.85 13.21
CA ARG A 45 6.44 16.47 12.91
C ARG A 45 7.34 15.51 12.13
N LEU A 46 7.40 14.24 12.54
CA LEU A 46 8.15 13.21 11.82
C LEU A 46 7.61 12.98 10.42
N LEU A 47 6.28 12.99 10.26
CA LEU A 47 5.64 12.87 8.95
C LEU A 47 5.93 14.07 8.05
N LEU A 48 5.99 15.28 8.61
CA LEU A 48 6.41 16.48 7.89
C LEU A 48 7.85 16.38 7.41
N GLU A 49 8.75 15.98 8.29
CA GLU A 49 10.17 15.83 7.97
C GLU A 49 10.39 14.76 6.90
N ALA A 50 9.60 13.71 6.92
CA ALA A 50 9.67 12.63 5.94
C ALA A 50 8.94 12.94 4.61
N GLY A 51 8.24 14.08 4.53
CA GLY A 51 7.55 14.49 3.33
C GLY A 51 6.22 13.79 3.07
N PHE A 52 5.65 13.10 4.06
CA PHE A 52 4.34 12.44 3.93
C PHE A 52 3.17 13.40 4.05
N VAL A 53 3.35 14.46 4.81
CA VAL A 53 2.31 15.46 5.02
C VAL A 53 2.84 16.85 4.75
N GLN A 54 1.94 17.75 4.47
CA GLN A 54 2.18 19.19 4.42
C GLN A 54 1.22 19.86 5.40
N VAL A 55 1.54 21.08 5.77
CA VAL A 55 0.75 21.87 6.70
C VAL A 55 0.51 23.25 6.11
N ARG A 56 -0.71 23.75 6.25
CA ARG A 56 -1.01 25.13 5.90
C ARG A 56 -1.74 25.82 7.05
N PRO A 57 -1.52 27.11 7.25
CA PRO A 57 -2.27 27.85 8.25
C PRO A 57 -3.70 28.10 7.79
N ASP A 58 -4.63 28.09 8.74
CA ASP A 58 -6.03 28.44 8.53
C ASP A 58 -6.53 29.19 9.77
N GLY A 59 -6.38 30.52 9.76
CA GLY A 59 -6.64 31.33 10.95
C GLY A 59 -5.67 30.99 12.06
N GLN A 60 -6.19 30.58 13.22
CA GLN A 60 -5.38 30.14 14.37
C GLN A 60 -5.04 28.65 14.32
N HIS A 61 -5.53 27.95 13.29
CA HIS A 61 -5.36 26.51 13.16
C HIS A 61 -4.32 26.17 12.11
N ARG A 62 -3.82 24.95 12.18
CA ARG A 62 -2.95 24.35 11.17
C ARG A 62 -3.65 23.14 10.59
N LEU A 63 -3.75 23.08 9.27
CA LEU A 63 -4.39 21.99 8.58
C LEU A 63 -3.30 21.11 7.95
N TYR A 64 -3.33 19.85 8.30
CA TYR A 64 -2.42 18.83 7.78
C TYR A 64 -3.09 18.05 6.68
N SER A 65 -2.35 17.77 5.62
CA SER A 65 -2.85 16.96 4.49
C SER A 65 -1.73 16.08 3.95
N LEU A 66 -2.10 15.02 3.24
CA LEU A 66 -1.15 14.09 2.65
C LEU A 66 -0.49 14.70 1.41
N ARG A 67 0.79 14.36 1.23
CA ARG A 67 1.53 14.65 0.00
C ARG A 67 1.61 13.39 -0.85
N PRO A 68 1.47 13.48 -2.18
CA PRO A 68 1.46 12.29 -3.03
C PRO A 68 2.84 11.68 -3.27
N GLU A 69 3.93 12.44 -3.13
CA GLU A 69 5.26 12.01 -3.54
C GLU A 69 5.74 10.71 -2.89
N PRO A 70 5.67 10.54 -1.54
CA PRO A 70 6.13 9.30 -0.94
C PRO A 70 5.27 8.10 -1.32
N PHE A 71 3.98 8.31 -1.60
CA PHE A 71 3.09 7.23 -2.04
C PHE A 71 3.42 6.77 -3.46
N ARG A 72 3.84 7.69 -4.34
CA ARG A 72 4.33 7.34 -5.68
C ARG A 72 5.60 6.52 -5.61
N GLU A 73 6.50 6.84 -4.69
CA GLU A 73 7.73 6.10 -4.44
C GLU A 73 7.42 4.68 -3.98
N LEU A 74 6.51 4.53 -3.01
CA LEU A 74 6.05 3.23 -2.53
C LEU A 74 5.37 2.42 -3.63
N GLU A 75 4.53 3.07 -4.42
CA GLU A 75 3.84 2.45 -5.55
C GLU A 75 4.82 1.91 -6.59
N ALA A 76 5.83 2.69 -6.95
CA ALA A 76 6.85 2.27 -7.90
C ALA A 76 7.58 1.01 -7.42
N TRP A 77 7.92 0.95 -6.14
CA TRP A 77 8.57 -0.21 -5.54
C TRP A 77 7.64 -1.43 -5.57
N ILE A 78 6.40 -1.26 -5.13
CA ILE A 78 5.38 -2.34 -5.13
C ILE A 78 5.14 -2.83 -6.55
N THR A 79 4.98 -1.91 -7.50
CA THR A 79 4.74 -2.24 -8.90
C THR A 79 5.86 -3.10 -9.50
N SER A 80 7.11 -2.82 -9.12
CA SER A 80 8.24 -3.63 -9.59
C SER A 80 8.12 -5.08 -9.15
N TYR A 81 7.65 -5.33 -7.93
CA TYR A 81 7.40 -6.68 -7.42
C TYR A 81 6.16 -7.31 -8.02
N GLN A 82 5.11 -6.55 -8.22
CA GLN A 82 3.90 -7.05 -8.89
C GLN A 82 4.22 -7.57 -10.30
N ARG A 83 5.02 -6.84 -11.06
CA ARG A 83 5.47 -7.27 -12.40
C ARG A 83 6.25 -8.57 -12.32
N LEU A 84 7.13 -8.71 -11.33
CA LEU A 84 7.89 -9.94 -11.12
C LEU A 84 6.96 -11.11 -10.81
N TRP A 85 5.98 -10.93 -9.93
CA TRP A 85 5.02 -11.96 -9.57
C TRP A 85 4.09 -12.31 -10.73
N ASP A 86 3.62 -11.31 -11.48
CA ASP A 86 2.78 -11.53 -12.66
C ASP A 86 3.53 -12.37 -13.70
N ALA A 87 4.79 -12.05 -13.97
CA ALA A 87 5.61 -12.81 -14.89
C ALA A 87 5.80 -14.27 -14.42
N ARG A 88 6.00 -14.49 -13.13
CA ARG A 88 6.13 -15.83 -12.54
C ARG A 88 4.82 -16.60 -12.59
N LEU A 89 3.71 -15.94 -12.29
CA LEU A 89 2.38 -16.55 -12.35
C LEU A 89 2.00 -16.90 -13.78
N ASP A 90 2.31 -16.05 -14.74
CA ASP A 90 2.10 -16.31 -16.16
C ASP A 90 2.86 -17.55 -16.61
N ARG A 91 4.15 -17.65 -16.24
CA ARG A 91 4.96 -18.84 -16.55
C ARG A 91 4.41 -20.10 -15.88
N PHE A 92 3.96 -19.99 -14.65
CA PHE A 92 3.34 -21.10 -13.93
C PHE A 92 2.03 -21.50 -14.57
N GLY A 93 1.18 -20.52 -14.97
CA GLY A 93 -0.03 -20.76 -15.70
C GLY A 93 0.19 -21.45 -17.04
N GLU A 94 1.20 -21.02 -17.79
CA GLU A 94 1.61 -21.66 -19.03
C GLU A 94 2.06 -23.13 -18.83
N ALA A 95 2.83 -23.37 -17.76
CA ALA A 95 3.28 -24.71 -17.41
C ALA A 95 2.10 -25.61 -17.04
N LEU A 96 1.13 -25.12 -16.29
CA LEU A 96 -0.09 -25.84 -15.95
C LEU A 96 -0.95 -26.12 -17.18
N GLU A 97 -1.05 -25.14 -18.07
CA GLU A 97 -1.81 -25.31 -19.32
C GLU A 97 -1.17 -26.36 -20.23
N ARG A 98 0.15 -26.39 -20.33
CA ARG A 98 0.88 -27.44 -21.05
C ARG A 98 0.62 -28.82 -20.46
N ARG A 99 0.64 -28.97 -19.14
CA ARG A 99 0.33 -30.23 -18.46
C ARG A 99 -1.11 -30.64 -18.69
N ARG A 100 -2.04 -29.69 -18.60
CA ARG A 100 -3.46 -29.94 -18.86
C ARG A 100 -3.70 -30.42 -20.29
N SER A 101 -3.07 -29.78 -21.27
CA SER A 101 -3.16 -30.18 -22.67
C SER A 101 -2.61 -31.58 -22.89
N ALA A 102 -1.47 -31.92 -22.26
CA ALA A 102 -0.86 -33.24 -22.33
C ALA A 102 -1.81 -34.29 -21.72
N ASN A 103 -2.43 -34.03 -20.56
CA ASN A 103 -3.38 -34.94 -19.92
C ASN A 103 -4.64 -35.15 -20.75
N ILE A 104 -5.17 -34.11 -21.36
CA ILE A 104 -6.30 -34.20 -22.27
C ILE A 104 -5.99 -35.08 -23.47
N LYS A 105 -4.82 -34.95 -24.05
CA LYS A 105 -4.36 -35.78 -25.16
C LYS A 105 -4.25 -37.26 -24.75
N ILE A 106 -3.71 -37.54 -23.56
CA ILE A 106 -3.63 -38.91 -23.03
C ILE A 106 -5.01 -39.49 -22.81
N HIS A 107 -5.95 -38.79 -22.20
CA HIS A 107 -7.32 -39.22 -22.01
C HIS A 107 -8.04 -39.47 -23.33
N HIS A 108 -7.80 -38.61 -24.30
CA HIS A 108 -8.41 -38.77 -25.62
C HIS A 108 -7.91 -40.03 -26.34
N LYS A 109 -6.62 -40.36 -26.19
CA LYS A 109 -6.04 -41.61 -26.72
C LYS A 109 -6.61 -42.84 -26.03
N GLU A 110 -6.79 -42.80 -24.71
CA GLU A 110 -7.39 -43.92 -23.95
C GLU A 110 -8.84 -44.17 -24.35
N LYS A 111 -9.65 -43.11 -24.52
CA LYS A 111 -11.01 -43.22 -25.00
C LYS A 111 -11.12 -43.86 -26.39
N LYS A 112 -10.20 -43.55 -27.30
CA LYS A 112 -10.15 -44.15 -28.63
C LYS A 112 -9.75 -45.62 -28.61
N ARG A 113 -9.02 -46.07 -27.59
CA ARG A 113 -8.63 -47.47 -27.42
C ARG A 113 -9.73 -48.33 -26.85
N ASP A 114 -10.61 -47.76 -26.04
CA ASP A 114 -11.72 -48.44 -25.39
C ASP A 114 -12.94 -48.65 -26.34
N ASP A 115 -12.93 -47.95 -27.45
CA ASP A 115 -13.91 -48.13 -28.53
C ASP A 115 -13.38 -49.18 -29.53
#